data_7a80b62eab8ec9b65e58eff005d40d6f
#
_entry.id   7a80b62eab8ec9b65e58eff005d40d6f
#
_cell.length_a   1.000
_cell.length_b   1.000
_cell.length_c   1.000
_cell.angle_alpha   90.00
_cell.angle_beta   90.00
_cell.angle_gamma   90.00
#
_symmetry.space_group_name_H-M   'P 1'
#
loop_
_entity.id
_entity.type
_entity.pdbx_description
1 polymer ?
#
loop_
_entity_poly.entity_id
_entity_poly.type
_entity_poly.pdbx_seq_one_letter_code
_entity_poly.pdbx_strand_id
1 'polypeptide(L)'
;MMAERGVSVDHATIHRWVIRYSPKLLERSNSRKRAVTGKWHIDETYIKVRGQWQSHYRAIDSNGDTVEFWFSEQRNLAAAKRFLRKALKRPGRPERIVIDGSQTNREAIVACDTTDRLQDRSRCMLQLIQIRQSRCLNNRIEHDHRRIKRRVRPMLGFKSIDSARAILSGIEMIHMIRKGQAKCAKNPQPSLAEQFERLAA
;
A
#
# COMPACT_ATOMS: atom_id res chain seq x y z
N MET A 1 -6.74 -13.67 24.12
CA MET A 1 -6.34 -12.25 23.86
C MET A 1 -7.42 -11.24 24.23
N MET A 2 -8.64 -11.27 23.65
CA MET A 2 -9.72 -10.34 24.06
C MET A 2 -10.30 -10.71 25.42
N ALA A 3 -10.55 -12.00 25.66
CA ALA A 3 -11.02 -12.52 26.95
C ALA A 3 -10.06 -12.20 28.11
N GLU A 4 -8.75 -12.24 27.89
CA GLU A 4 -7.73 -11.84 28.86
C GLU A 4 -7.81 -10.36 29.28
N ARG A 5 -8.48 -9.54 28.46
CA ARG A 5 -8.75 -8.11 28.71
C ARG A 5 -10.20 -7.87 29.18
N GLY A 6 -10.90 -8.91 29.58
CA GLY A 6 -12.31 -8.82 30.03
C GLY A 6 -13.31 -8.51 28.90
N VAL A 7 -12.91 -8.64 27.63
CA VAL A 7 -13.79 -8.36 26.49
C VAL A 7 -14.25 -9.67 25.87
N SER A 8 -15.51 -10.01 26.06
CA SER A 8 -16.16 -11.17 25.42
C SER A 8 -16.89 -10.73 24.16
N VAL A 9 -16.38 -11.13 23.01
CA VAL A 9 -16.96 -10.81 21.69
C VAL A 9 -16.87 -12.01 20.75
N ASP A 10 -17.86 -12.14 19.88
CA ASP A 10 -17.90 -13.17 18.85
C ASP A 10 -17.07 -12.78 17.61
N HIS A 11 -16.81 -13.76 16.75
CA HIS A 11 -16.06 -13.56 15.52
C HIS A 11 -16.73 -12.58 14.55
N ALA A 12 -18.08 -12.57 14.51
CA ALA A 12 -18.82 -11.68 13.61
C ALA A 12 -18.69 -10.23 14.06
N THR A 13 -18.68 -9.98 15.37
CA THR A 13 -18.43 -8.65 15.93
C THR A 13 -17.03 -8.16 15.60
N ILE A 14 -16.00 -8.99 15.76
CA ILE A 14 -14.63 -8.63 15.39
C ILE A 14 -14.54 -8.32 13.89
N HIS A 15 -15.17 -9.15 13.04
CA HIS A 15 -15.20 -8.90 11.59
C HIS A 15 -15.86 -7.56 11.26
N ARG A 16 -17.02 -7.24 11.87
CA ARG A 16 -17.70 -5.94 11.71
C ARG A 16 -16.82 -4.77 12.12
N TRP A 17 -16.08 -4.89 13.23
CA TRP A 17 -15.14 -3.87 13.67
C TRP A 17 -13.99 -3.67 12.66
N VAL A 18 -13.41 -4.75 12.13
CA VAL A 18 -12.36 -4.65 11.10
C VAL A 18 -12.90 -3.91 9.88
N ILE A 19 -14.06 -4.29 9.36
CA ILE A 19 -14.67 -3.63 8.19
C ILE A 19 -14.91 -2.14 8.47
N ARG A 20 -15.41 -1.79 9.66
CA ARG A 20 -15.77 -0.42 10.02
C ARG A 20 -14.55 0.48 10.30
N TYR A 21 -13.56 -0.04 11.02
CA TYR A 21 -12.48 0.79 11.57
C TYR A 21 -11.19 0.75 10.77
N SER A 22 -10.88 -0.34 10.03
CA SER A 22 -9.65 -0.43 9.26
C SER A 22 -9.48 0.72 8.25
N PRO A 23 -10.49 1.14 7.49
CA PRO A 23 -10.33 2.26 6.57
C PRO A 23 -10.01 3.59 7.27
N LYS A 24 -10.68 3.86 8.41
CA LYS A 24 -10.45 5.08 9.22
C LYS A 24 -9.06 5.12 9.83
N LEU A 25 -8.61 4.00 10.39
CA LEU A 25 -7.26 3.88 10.95
C LEU A 25 -6.18 3.99 9.86
N LEU A 26 -6.44 3.44 8.68
CA LEU A 26 -5.54 3.60 7.54
C LEU A 26 -5.41 5.06 7.11
N GLU A 27 -6.50 5.81 7.05
CA GLU A 27 -6.49 7.24 6.73
C GLU A 27 -5.64 8.03 7.72
N ARG A 28 -5.84 7.81 9.03
CA ARG A 28 -5.02 8.40 10.09
C ARG A 28 -3.55 7.98 10.01
N SER A 29 -3.27 6.71 9.72
CA SER A 29 -1.92 6.21 9.52
C SER A 29 -1.23 6.91 8.35
N ASN A 30 -1.94 7.08 7.25
CA ASN A 30 -1.43 7.73 6.06
C ASN A 30 -1.11 9.22 6.27
N SER A 31 -1.88 9.96 7.08
CA SER A 31 -1.60 11.36 7.39
C SER A 31 -0.34 11.54 8.25
N ARG A 32 0.00 10.53 9.05
CA ARG A 32 1.15 10.52 9.96
C ARG A 32 2.39 9.79 9.39
N LYS A 33 2.34 9.39 8.13
CA LYS A 33 3.39 8.63 7.47
C LYS A 33 4.64 9.48 7.21
N ARG A 34 5.83 8.90 7.39
CA ARG A 34 7.08 9.54 6.99
C ARG A 34 7.14 9.75 5.49
N ALA A 35 7.91 10.75 5.05
CA ALA A 35 8.24 10.91 3.64
C ALA A 35 8.96 9.66 3.13
N VAL A 36 8.65 9.26 1.91
CA VAL A 36 9.28 8.13 1.22
C VAL A 36 10.51 8.60 0.44
N THR A 37 11.42 7.67 0.13
CA THR A 37 12.61 7.98 -0.67
C THR A 37 12.27 8.17 -2.15
N GLY A 38 13.20 8.76 -2.91
CA GLY A 38 13.03 9.02 -4.36
C GLY A 38 13.13 7.79 -5.27
N LYS A 39 13.40 6.58 -4.73
CA LYS A 39 13.47 5.35 -5.52
C LYS A 39 12.37 4.39 -5.09
N TRP A 40 11.44 4.10 -6.02
CA TRP A 40 10.32 3.20 -5.76
C TRP A 40 10.44 1.88 -6.52
N HIS A 41 9.87 0.84 -5.93
CA HIS A 41 9.65 -0.47 -6.55
C HIS A 41 8.15 -0.68 -6.66
N ILE A 42 7.67 -0.99 -7.85
CA ILE A 42 6.25 -1.21 -8.14
C ILE A 42 6.07 -2.63 -8.67
N ASP A 43 5.06 -3.29 -8.15
CA ASP A 43 4.65 -4.62 -8.59
C ASP A 43 3.20 -4.90 -8.24
N GLU A 44 2.63 -5.92 -8.84
CA GLU A 44 1.29 -6.40 -8.57
C GLU A 44 1.29 -7.84 -8.07
N THR A 45 0.39 -8.13 -7.17
CA THR A 45 0.11 -9.49 -6.71
C THR A 45 -1.37 -9.81 -6.82
N TYR A 46 -1.72 -11.10 -6.75
CA TYR A 46 -3.08 -11.56 -6.96
C TYR A 46 -3.74 -11.96 -5.64
N ILE A 47 -5.00 -11.57 -5.51
CA ILE A 47 -5.86 -11.88 -4.35
C ILE A 47 -7.13 -12.53 -4.89
N LYS A 48 -7.56 -13.65 -4.29
CA LYS A 48 -8.75 -14.38 -4.71
C LYS A 48 -10.01 -13.78 -4.05
N VAL A 49 -10.97 -13.35 -4.88
CA VAL A 49 -12.28 -12.84 -4.42
C VAL A 49 -13.38 -13.51 -5.23
N ARG A 50 -14.36 -14.13 -4.57
CA ARG A 50 -15.44 -14.88 -5.22
C ARG A 50 -14.92 -15.92 -6.23
N GLY A 51 -13.80 -16.57 -5.92
CA GLY A 51 -13.19 -17.53 -6.82
C GLY A 51 -12.32 -16.94 -7.94
N GLN A 52 -12.39 -15.64 -8.21
CA GLN A 52 -11.66 -14.94 -9.26
C GLN A 52 -10.40 -14.25 -8.73
N TRP A 53 -9.35 -14.20 -9.55
CA TRP A 53 -8.12 -13.51 -9.22
C TRP A 53 -8.23 -12.02 -9.55
N GLN A 54 -7.99 -11.20 -8.53
CA GLN A 54 -8.01 -9.75 -8.58
C GLN A 54 -6.60 -9.18 -8.35
N SER A 55 -6.31 -8.00 -8.86
CA SER A 55 -5.00 -7.38 -8.77
C SER A 55 -4.84 -6.50 -7.54
N HIS A 56 -3.75 -6.68 -6.83
CA HIS A 56 -3.33 -5.83 -5.71
C HIS A 56 -2.00 -5.17 -6.06
N TYR A 57 -2.08 -3.92 -6.50
CA TYR A 57 -0.93 -3.08 -6.84
C TYR A 57 -0.27 -2.55 -5.58
N ARG A 58 1.05 -2.50 -5.56
CA ARG A 58 1.81 -1.96 -4.46
C ARG A 58 3.03 -1.20 -4.94
N ALA A 59 3.40 -0.16 -4.19
CA ALA A 59 4.65 0.55 -4.33
C ALA A 59 5.35 0.61 -2.96
N ILE A 60 6.62 0.29 -2.94
CA ILE A 60 7.50 0.47 -1.78
C ILE A 60 8.71 1.30 -2.19
N ASP A 61 9.32 1.97 -1.23
CA ASP A 61 10.54 2.74 -1.48
C ASP A 61 11.82 1.91 -1.30
N SER A 62 12.98 2.55 -1.44
CA SER A 62 14.28 1.89 -1.27
C SER A 62 14.56 1.39 0.14
N ASN A 63 13.86 1.87 1.16
CA ASN A 63 13.95 1.37 2.53
C ASN A 63 13.00 0.18 2.78
N GLY A 64 12.11 -0.08 1.81
CA GLY A 64 11.03 -1.06 1.92
C GLY A 64 9.78 -0.48 2.58
N ASP A 65 9.72 0.83 2.78
CA ASP A 65 8.55 1.52 3.30
C ASP A 65 7.43 1.53 2.25
N THR A 66 6.20 1.28 2.67
CA THR A 66 5.04 1.27 1.76
C THR A 66 4.75 2.69 1.28
N VAL A 67 4.87 2.95 -0.01
CA VAL A 67 4.47 4.22 -0.62
C VAL A 67 2.96 4.26 -0.73
N GLU A 68 2.39 3.32 -1.47
CA GLU A 68 0.95 3.22 -1.69
C GLU A 68 0.57 1.79 -2.09
N PHE A 69 -0.72 1.47 -1.95
CA PHE A 69 -1.31 0.24 -2.44
C PHE A 69 -2.71 0.49 -3.00
N TRP A 70 -3.14 -0.38 -3.92
CA TRP A 70 -4.45 -0.30 -4.56
C TRP A 70 -4.97 -1.67 -4.94
N PHE A 71 -6.17 -2.00 -4.47
CA PHE A 71 -6.86 -3.22 -4.87
C PHE A 71 -7.83 -2.92 -6.02
N SER A 72 -7.71 -3.67 -7.10
CA SER A 72 -8.49 -3.50 -8.34
C SER A 72 -9.05 -4.82 -8.83
N GLU A 73 -10.30 -4.78 -9.29
CA GLU A 73 -10.96 -5.90 -9.95
C GLU A 73 -10.39 -6.16 -11.33
N GLN A 74 -9.82 -5.14 -11.95
CA GLN A 74 -9.27 -5.21 -13.31
C GLN A 74 -7.76 -5.09 -13.28
N ARG A 75 -7.12 -5.85 -14.19
CA ARG A 75 -5.71 -5.75 -14.49
C ARG A 75 -5.53 -5.11 -15.87
N ASN A 76 -5.70 -3.81 -15.94
CA ASN A 76 -5.57 -3.06 -17.18
C ASN A 76 -4.83 -1.74 -16.97
N LEU A 77 -4.52 -1.06 -18.06
CA LEU A 77 -3.82 0.23 -18.04
C LEU A 77 -4.56 1.29 -17.21
N ALA A 78 -5.89 1.28 -17.22
CA ALA A 78 -6.68 2.23 -16.44
C ALA A 78 -6.51 2.01 -14.93
N ALA A 79 -6.49 0.76 -14.47
CA ALA A 79 -6.24 0.41 -13.07
C ALA A 79 -4.82 0.79 -12.65
N ALA A 80 -3.80 0.49 -13.47
CA ALA A 80 -2.42 0.88 -13.21
C ALA A 80 -2.26 2.41 -13.14
N LYS A 81 -2.89 3.16 -14.04
CA LYS A 81 -2.91 4.64 -13.99
C LYS A 81 -3.59 5.18 -12.73
N ARG A 82 -4.71 4.59 -12.29
CA ARG A 82 -5.40 5.00 -11.04
C ARG A 82 -4.49 4.78 -9.82
N PHE A 83 -3.84 3.63 -9.76
CA PHE A 83 -2.87 3.33 -8.72
C PHE A 83 -1.72 4.34 -8.70
N LEU A 84 -1.09 4.59 -9.85
CA LEU A 84 0.04 5.52 -9.96
C LEU A 84 -0.33 6.95 -9.61
N ARG A 85 -1.46 7.45 -10.09
CA ARG A 85 -1.95 8.79 -9.71
C ARG A 85 -2.15 8.90 -8.20
N LYS A 86 -2.63 7.85 -7.55
CA LYS A 86 -2.76 7.81 -6.09
C LYS A 86 -1.40 7.81 -5.41
N ALA A 87 -0.43 7.05 -5.92
CA ALA A 87 0.93 7.00 -5.38
C ALA A 87 1.67 8.34 -5.55
N LEU A 88 1.58 8.98 -6.72
CA LEU A 88 2.24 10.25 -7.03
C LEU A 88 1.68 11.45 -6.26
N LYS A 89 0.44 11.35 -5.73
CA LYS A 89 -0.11 12.36 -4.81
C LYS A 89 0.53 12.33 -3.41
N ARG A 90 1.31 11.30 -3.09
CA ARG A 90 2.04 11.24 -1.82
C ARG A 90 3.25 12.17 -1.85
N PRO A 91 3.62 12.76 -0.70
CA PRO A 91 4.86 13.52 -0.61
C PRO A 91 6.08 12.67 -1.01
N GLY A 92 6.97 13.23 -1.80
CA GLY A 92 8.17 12.53 -2.27
C GLY A 92 7.98 11.88 -3.64
N ARG A 93 7.77 12.71 -4.68
CA ARG A 93 7.79 12.24 -6.07
C ARG A 93 9.07 11.42 -6.33
N PRO A 94 8.98 10.24 -6.97
CA PRO A 94 10.15 9.43 -7.24
C PRO A 94 11.01 10.02 -8.37
N GLU A 95 12.30 9.93 -8.19
CA GLU A 95 13.30 10.14 -9.26
C GLU A 95 13.38 8.90 -10.16
N ARG A 96 13.17 7.73 -9.55
CA ARG A 96 13.29 6.44 -10.24
C ARG A 96 12.23 5.44 -9.77
N ILE A 97 11.63 4.75 -10.75
CA ILE A 97 10.72 3.64 -10.50
C ILE A 97 11.31 2.36 -11.10
N VAL A 98 11.41 1.32 -10.28
CA VAL A 98 11.81 -0.02 -10.69
C VAL A 98 10.54 -0.86 -10.87
N ILE A 99 10.42 -1.49 -12.03
CA ILE A 99 9.33 -2.42 -12.37
C ILE A 99 9.90 -3.75 -12.87
N ASP A 100 9.06 -4.76 -12.86
CA ASP A 100 9.32 -6.01 -13.59
C ASP A 100 9.16 -5.81 -15.11
N GLY A 101 9.00 -6.89 -15.87
CA GLY A 101 8.77 -6.87 -17.33
C GLY A 101 7.41 -6.33 -17.78
N SER A 102 6.57 -5.80 -16.89
CA SER A 102 5.20 -5.38 -17.20
C SER A 102 5.14 -4.15 -18.10
N GLN A 103 4.72 -4.34 -19.36
CA GLN A 103 4.51 -3.25 -20.32
C GLN A 103 3.39 -2.30 -19.85
N THR A 104 2.32 -2.83 -19.25
CA THR A 104 1.20 -2.05 -18.71
C THR A 104 1.65 -1.07 -17.62
N ASN A 105 2.52 -1.52 -16.70
CA ASN A 105 3.07 -0.65 -15.66
C ASN A 105 3.96 0.44 -16.26
N ARG A 106 4.79 0.10 -17.26
CA ARG A 106 5.62 1.07 -17.96
C ARG A 106 4.79 2.16 -18.64
N GLU A 107 3.78 1.77 -19.42
CA GLU A 107 2.89 2.71 -20.11
C GLU A 107 2.11 3.59 -19.13
N ALA A 108 1.68 3.03 -18.00
CA ALA A 108 1.01 3.79 -16.97
C ALA A 108 1.93 4.85 -16.36
N ILE A 109 3.20 4.52 -16.07
CA ILE A 109 4.19 5.46 -15.53
C ILE A 109 4.44 6.59 -16.52
N VAL A 110 4.74 6.26 -17.78
CA VAL A 110 4.99 7.26 -18.83
C VAL A 110 3.80 8.21 -18.96
N ALA A 111 2.58 7.68 -19.04
CA ALA A 111 1.38 8.49 -19.21
C ALA A 111 1.10 9.41 -18.00
N CYS A 112 1.28 8.91 -16.76
CA CYS A 112 1.07 9.72 -15.56
C CYS A 112 2.17 10.79 -15.42
N ASP A 113 3.44 10.42 -15.63
CA ASP A 113 4.57 11.35 -15.57
C ASP A 113 4.42 12.48 -16.59
N THR A 114 4.08 12.16 -17.84
CA THR A 114 3.83 13.14 -18.89
C THR A 114 2.68 14.09 -18.50
N THR A 115 1.59 13.54 -17.98
CA THR A 115 0.44 14.36 -17.55
C THR A 115 0.83 15.33 -16.43
N ASP A 116 1.52 14.82 -15.39
CA ASP A 116 1.93 15.65 -14.25
C ASP A 116 2.90 16.75 -14.68
N ARG A 117 3.84 16.46 -15.58
CA ARG A 117 4.80 17.43 -16.09
C ARG A 117 4.13 18.51 -16.96
N LEU A 118 3.16 18.14 -17.77
CA LEU A 118 2.38 19.10 -18.59
C LEU A 118 1.50 20.01 -17.72
N GLN A 119 1.04 19.53 -16.57
CA GLN A 119 0.21 20.28 -15.63
C GLN A 119 1.03 21.09 -14.61
N ASP A 120 2.34 20.83 -14.55
CA ASP A 120 3.22 21.53 -13.61
C ASP A 120 3.42 22.98 -14.03
N ARG A 121 2.93 23.89 -13.18
CA ARG A 121 3.10 25.36 -13.32
C ARG A 121 4.16 25.92 -12.37
N SER A 122 4.93 25.06 -11.72
CA SER A 122 5.98 25.49 -10.79
C SER A 122 7.18 26.09 -11.55
N ARG A 123 7.93 26.96 -10.86
CA ARG A 123 9.18 27.52 -11.42
C ARG A 123 10.27 26.46 -11.60
N CYS A 124 10.22 25.39 -10.81
CA CYS A 124 11.09 24.23 -10.97
C CYS A 124 10.33 23.12 -11.70
N MET A 125 10.57 22.95 -12.98
CA MET A 125 9.95 21.89 -13.78
C MET A 125 10.20 20.52 -13.18
N LEU A 126 9.14 19.72 -13.09
CA LEU A 126 9.24 18.32 -12.61
C LEU A 126 10.20 17.52 -13.47
N GLN A 127 11.17 16.89 -12.83
CA GLN A 127 12.11 16.00 -13.50
C GLN A 127 11.42 14.72 -14.01
N LEU A 128 11.92 14.20 -15.14
CA LEU A 128 11.44 12.94 -15.71
C LEU A 128 11.68 11.79 -14.73
N ILE A 129 10.67 10.97 -14.54
CA ILE A 129 10.80 9.74 -13.74
C ILE A 129 11.59 8.70 -14.55
N GLN A 130 12.75 8.30 -14.04
CA GLN A 130 13.54 7.23 -14.65
C GLN A 130 12.89 5.87 -14.43
N ILE A 131 12.58 5.16 -15.49
CA ILE A 131 12.03 3.79 -15.40
C ILE A 131 13.17 2.79 -15.55
N ARG A 132 13.35 1.91 -14.55
CA ARG A 132 14.26 0.78 -14.62
C ARG A 132 13.46 -0.51 -14.66
N GLN A 133 13.55 -1.22 -15.77
CA GLN A 133 12.87 -2.48 -15.96
C GLN A 133 13.84 -3.64 -15.75
N SER A 134 13.60 -4.48 -14.75
CA SER A 134 14.45 -5.62 -14.44
C SER A 134 13.75 -6.60 -13.51
N ARG A 135 13.69 -7.87 -13.90
CA ARG A 135 13.17 -8.96 -13.06
C ARG A 135 13.96 -9.10 -11.77
N CYS A 136 15.27 -9.05 -11.83
CA CYS A 136 16.13 -9.30 -10.65
C CYS A 136 16.11 -8.17 -9.60
N LEU A 137 15.77 -6.95 -9.99
CA LEU A 137 15.78 -5.79 -9.08
C LEU A 137 14.49 -5.61 -8.29
N ASN A 138 13.48 -6.42 -8.58
CA ASN A 138 12.17 -6.32 -7.93
C ASN A 138 12.02 -7.27 -6.73
N ASN A 139 13.06 -8.04 -6.37
CA ASN A 139 13.07 -8.98 -5.25
C ASN A 139 12.60 -8.33 -3.93
N ARG A 140 12.90 -7.03 -3.72
CA ARG A 140 12.52 -6.30 -2.51
C ARG A 140 11.00 -6.25 -2.33
N ILE A 141 10.26 -5.89 -3.38
CA ILE A 141 8.79 -5.84 -3.31
C ILE A 141 8.18 -7.25 -3.29
N GLU A 142 8.83 -8.23 -3.93
CA GLU A 142 8.39 -9.63 -3.84
C GLU A 142 8.46 -10.17 -2.41
N HIS A 143 9.54 -9.85 -1.67
CA HIS A 143 9.64 -10.18 -0.25
C HIS A 143 8.53 -9.52 0.58
N ASP A 144 8.18 -8.29 0.25
CA ASP A 144 7.11 -7.56 0.90
C ASP A 144 5.73 -8.18 0.59
N HIS A 145 5.49 -8.61 -0.67
CA HIS A 145 4.30 -9.36 -1.06
C HIS A 145 4.14 -10.68 -0.30
N ARG A 146 5.22 -11.40 -0.01
CA ARG A 146 5.16 -12.65 0.78
C ARG A 146 4.55 -12.43 2.15
N ARG A 147 4.81 -11.29 2.80
CA ARG A 147 4.26 -10.95 4.12
C ARG A 147 2.73 -10.75 4.06
N ILE A 148 2.24 -10.12 3.00
CA ILE A 148 0.79 -9.96 2.78
C ILE A 148 0.16 -11.31 2.44
N LYS A 149 0.74 -12.04 1.47
CA LYS A 149 0.25 -13.36 1.05
C LYS A 149 0.17 -14.36 2.22
N ARG A 150 1.13 -14.35 3.13
CA ARG A 150 1.12 -15.22 4.33
C ARG A 150 -0.12 -15.01 5.20
N ARG A 151 -0.69 -13.81 5.22
CA ARG A 151 -1.89 -13.50 5.99
C ARG A 151 -3.17 -13.78 5.23
N VAL A 152 -3.15 -13.60 3.91
CA VAL A 152 -4.31 -13.78 3.05
C VAL A 152 -4.54 -15.26 2.69
N ARG A 153 -3.48 -16.05 2.53
CA ARG A 153 -3.58 -17.47 2.15
C ARG A 153 -4.51 -18.31 3.05
N PRO A 154 -4.42 -18.22 4.39
CA PRO A 154 -5.32 -18.98 5.27
C PRO A 154 -6.79 -18.60 5.15
N MET A 155 -7.09 -17.41 4.58
CA MET A 155 -8.48 -16.95 4.40
C MET A 155 -9.18 -17.60 3.21
N LEU A 156 -8.48 -18.40 2.40
CA LEU A 156 -9.00 -19.14 1.22
C LEU A 156 -9.68 -18.22 0.17
N GLY A 157 -9.50 -16.91 0.27
CA GLY A 157 -10.10 -15.87 -0.55
C GLY A 157 -11.19 -15.09 0.18
N PHE A 158 -11.71 -14.08 -0.50
CA PHE A 158 -12.73 -13.18 0.04
C PHE A 158 -14.09 -13.42 -0.63
N LYS A 159 -15.17 -13.25 0.16
CA LYS A 159 -16.55 -13.40 -0.34
C LYS A 159 -17.09 -12.14 -1.02
N SER A 160 -16.51 -10.98 -0.76
CA SER A 160 -16.90 -9.70 -1.38
C SER A 160 -15.70 -8.79 -1.60
N ILE A 161 -15.82 -7.89 -2.56
CA ILE A 161 -14.80 -6.90 -2.92
C ILE A 161 -14.61 -5.89 -1.78
N ASP A 162 -15.69 -5.43 -1.17
CA ASP A 162 -15.62 -4.45 -0.08
C ASP A 162 -14.97 -5.04 1.16
N SER A 163 -15.27 -6.30 1.50
CA SER A 163 -14.59 -7.03 2.56
C SER A 163 -13.10 -7.20 2.24
N ALA A 164 -12.75 -7.55 1.00
CA ALA A 164 -11.36 -7.64 0.58
C ALA A 164 -10.62 -6.30 0.73
N ARG A 165 -11.22 -5.20 0.28
CA ARG A 165 -10.64 -3.85 0.42
C ARG A 165 -10.40 -3.50 1.88
N ALA A 166 -11.39 -3.66 2.73
CA ALA A 166 -11.28 -3.30 4.14
C ALA A 166 -10.21 -4.14 4.86
N ILE A 167 -10.22 -5.45 4.65
CA ILE A 167 -9.26 -6.36 5.30
C ILE A 167 -7.84 -6.14 4.77
N LEU A 168 -7.65 -5.98 3.45
CA LEU A 168 -6.34 -5.66 2.86
C LEU A 168 -5.82 -4.32 3.39
N SER A 169 -6.69 -3.31 3.52
CA SER A 169 -6.35 -2.02 4.12
C SER A 169 -5.84 -2.18 5.55
N GLY A 170 -6.48 -3.00 6.35
CA GLY A 170 -6.05 -3.32 7.73
C GLY A 170 -4.72 -4.07 7.75
N ILE A 171 -4.53 -5.06 6.87
CA ILE A 171 -3.27 -5.81 6.75
C ILE A 171 -2.12 -4.89 6.37
N GLU A 172 -2.31 -4.03 5.38
CA GLU A 172 -1.30 -3.06 4.93
C GLU A 172 -0.98 -2.04 6.02
N MET A 173 -1.98 -1.52 6.72
CA MET A 173 -1.79 -0.61 7.85
C MET A 173 -0.94 -1.26 8.96
N ILE A 174 -1.28 -2.49 9.39
CA ILE A 174 -0.50 -3.22 10.39
C ILE A 174 0.93 -3.46 9.88
N HIS A 175 1.08 -3.72 8.58
CA HIS A 175 2.39 -3.90 7.97
C HIS A 175 3.22 -2.61 8.02
N MET A 176 2.64 -1.46 7.73
CA MET A 176 3.29 -0.15 7.86
C MET A 176 3.67 0.17 9.31
N ILE A 177 2.78 -0.12 10.27
CA ILE A 177 3.05 0.06 11.70
C ILE A 177 4.26 -0.78 12.14
N ARG A 178 4.33 -2.06 11.72
CA ARG A 178 5.46 -2.95 12.03
C ARG A 178 6.78 -2.50 11.40
N LYS A 179 6.74 -1.77 10.31
CA LYS A 179 7.92 -1.12 9.69
C LYS A 179 8.30 0.19 10.39
N GLY A 180 7.52 0.65 11.37
CA GLY A 180 7.74 1.92 12.05
C GLY A 180 7.60 3.13 11.12
N GLN A 181 6.69 3.09 10.13
CA GLN A 181 6.55 4.15 9.13
C GLN A 181 5.85 5.42 9.63
N ALA A 182 5.33 5.43 10.84
CA ALA A 182 4.71 6.62 11.42
C ALA A 182 5.76 7.65 11.85
N LYS A 183 5.44 8.94 11.70
CA LYS A 183 6.22 10.02 12.29
C LYS A 183 6.07 9.97 13.81
N CYS A 184 7.15 9.72 14.52
CA CYS A 184 7.17 9.66 15.98
C CYS A 184 8.14 10.73 16.50
N ALA A 185 7.60 11.82 17.04
CA ALA A 185 8.40 12.96 17.51
C ALA A 185 9.14 12.69 18.82
N LYS A 186 8.64 11.80 19.68
CA LYS A 186 9.15 11.62 21.06
C LYS A 186 9.83 10.26 21.32
N ASN A 187 9.53 9.23 20.54
CA ASN A 187 10.12 7.91 20.69
C ASN A 187 10.51 7.37 19.32
N PRO A 188 11.80 7.16 19.03
CA PRO A 188 12.26 6.68 17.72
C PRO A 188 11.82 5.24 17.42
N GLN A 189 11.49 4.44 18.45
CA GLN A 189 11.04 3.05 18.31
C GLN A 189 9.83 2.75 19.21
N PRO A 190 8.64 3.32 18.92
CA PRO A 190 7.47 3.05 19.74
C PRO A 190 7.02 1.60 19.59
N SER A 191 6.51 1.02 20.66
CA SER A 191 5.87 -0.29 20.64
C SER A 191 4.65 -0.31 19.72
N LEU A 192 4.22 -1.50 19.28
CA LEU A 192 3.00 -1.62 18.47
C LEU A 192 1.77 -1.05 19.20
N ALA A 193 1.66 -1.26 20.52
CA ALA A 193 0.58 -0.75 21.33
C ALA A 193 0.55 0.79 21.33
N GLU A 194 1.68 1.44 21.60
CA GLU A 194 1.81 2.90 21.55
C GLU A 194 1.46 3.50 20.18
N GLN A 195 1.85 2.82 19.10
CA GLN A 195 1.50 3.25 17.74
C GLN A 195 0.00 3.18 17.50
N PHE A 196 -0.69 2.13 17.98
CA PHE A 196 -2.13 2.01 17.90
C PHE A 196 -2.86 3.04 18.77
N GLU A 197 -2.43 3.26 19.98
CA GLU A 197 -2.99 4.27 20.88
C GLU A 197 -2.95 5.66 20.24
N ARG A 198 -1.80 6.01 19.64
CA ARG A 198 -1.66 7.28 18.88
C ARG A 198 -2.55 7.37 17.66
N LEU A 199 -2.89 6.24 17.01
CA LEU A 199 -3.83 6.22 15.89
C LEU A 199 -5.28 6.30 16.37
N ALA A 200 -5.58 5.86 17.59
CA ALA A 200 -6.91 5.92 18.18
C ALA A 200 -7.25 7.31 18.73
N ALA A 201 -6.25 8.02 19.25
CA ALA A 201 -6.35 9.42 19.69
C ALA A 201 -6.51 10.38 18.49
#